data_9f061616380ed9e257431a5ffb129ca9
#
_entry.id   9f061616380ed9e257431a5ffb129ca9
#
_cell.length_a   1.000
_cell.length_b   1.000
_cell.length_c   1.000
_cell.angle_alpha   90.00
_cell.angle_beta   90.00
_cell.angle_gamma   90.00
#
_symmetry.space_group_name_H-M   'P 1'
#
loop_
_entity.id
_entity.type
_entity.pdbx_description
1 polymer ?
#
loop_
_entity_poly.entity_id
_entity_poly.type
_entity_poly.pdbx_seq_one_letter_code
_entity_poly.pdbx_strand_id
1 'polypeptide(L)'
;GSTDEGVSFLVTCAGVKIFHAGDLNLWHWRDESSIQEIEAAERLFYDCVAPIPKGEIDVAFFPVDPRQGSMYDAGAGYFVMDVKPRILFPMHFQGRGDVALRFAVTGETKATKIVALQEAGDHIDLQIPDSDESAPDKKLKDLLADESFGQ
;
A
#
# COMPACT_ATOMS: atom_id res chain seq x y z
N GLY A 1 -13.81 -4.65 2.38
CA GLY A 1 -13.73 -5.03 3.79
C GLY A 1 -12.78 -4.15 4.57
N SER A 2 -12.79 -4.29 5.86
CA SER A 2 -11.85 -3.64 6.77
C SER A 2 -11.58 -4.54 7.97
N THR A 3 -10.44 -4.38 8.62
CA THR A 3 -10.06 -5.10 9.84
C THR A 3 -10.22 -4.24 11.09
N ASP A 4 -10.66 -3.02 10.93
CA ASP A 4 -11.00 -2.06 11.97
C ASP A 4 -12.30 -1.33 11.57
N GLU A 5 -12.69 -0.27 12.27
CA GLU A 5 -13.84 0.54 11.90
C GLU A 5 -13.68 1.13 10.50
N GLY A 6 -14.77 1.21 9.75
CA GLY A 6 -14.78 1.80 8.42
C GLY A 6 -14.71 0.81 7.26
N VAL A 7 -14.20 1.26 6.12
CA VAL A 7 -14.19 0.50 4.86
C VAL A 7 -12.94 0.80 4.04
N SER A 8 -12.58 -0.15 3.16
CA SER A 8 -11.63 0.09 2.07
C SER A 8 -12.38 0.41 0.78
N PHE A 9 -11.73 1.18 -0.10
CA PHE A 9 -12.33 1.65 -1.35
C PHE A 9 -11.52 1.17 -2.55
N LEU A 10 -12.20 0.67 -3.57
CA LEU A 10 -11.64 0.50 -4.91
C LEU A 10 -12.42 1.42 -5.85
N VAL A 11 -11.74 2.42 -6.39
CA VAL A 11 -12.30 3.43 -7.28
C VAL A 11 -11.70 3.27 -8.66
N THR A 12 -12.54 3.29 -9.70
CA THR A 12 -12.09 3.36 -11.08
C THR A 12 -12.51 4.70 -11.68
N CYS A 13 -11.53 5.45 -12.15
CA CYS A 13 -11.75 6.75 -12.77
C CYS A 13 -10.88 6.86 -14.03
N ALA A 14 -11.49 7.14 -15.18
CA ALA A 14 -10.81 7.25 -16.47
C ALA A 14 -9.86 6.07 -16.77
N GLY A 15 -10.28 4.84 -16.44
CA GLY A 15 -9.48 3.62 -16.63
C GLY A 15 -8.43 3.36 -15.54
N VAL A 16 -8.18 4.31 -14.65
CA VAL A 16 -7.23 4.16 -13.54
C VAL A 16 -7.94 3.55 -12.32
N LYS A 17 -7.36 2.47 -11.78
CA LYS A 17 -7.85 1.80 -10.56
C LYS A 17 -7.06 2.24 -9.34
N ILE A 18 -7.75 2.86 -8.39
CA ILE A 18 -7.16 3.39 -7.14
C ILE A 18 -7.76 2.61 -5.96
N PHE A 19 -6.91 2.05 -5.13
CA PHE A 19 -7.30 1.38 -3.90
C PHE A 19 -6.87 2.22 -2.69
N HIS A 20 -7.80 2.45 -1.78
CA HIS A 20 -7.53 3.07 -0.49
C HIS A 20 -7.94 2.12 0.63
N ALA A 21 -6.97 1.68 1.39
CA ALA A 21 -7.20 0.66 2.43
C ALA A 21 -8.10 1.16 3.59
N GLY A 22 -8.17 2.49 3.81
CA GLY A 22 -8.74 2.98 5.07
C GLY A 22 -7.92 2.44 6.24
N ASP A 23 -8.60 1.85 7.21
CA ASP A 23 -7.97 1.19 8.36
C ASP A 23 -7.80 -0.33 8.16
N LEU A 24 -7.95 -0.83 6.93
CA LEU A 24 -7.59 -2.21 6.60
C LEU A 24 -6.09 -2.41 6.77
N ASN A 25 -5.72 -3.23 7.74
CA ASN A 25 -4.33 -3.60 7.99
C ASN A 25 -4.27 -4.92 8.77
N LEU A 26 -3.10 -5.53 8.84
CA LEU A 26 -2.81 -6.60 9.75
C LEU A 26 -2.48 -6.00 11.13
N TRP A 27 -3.52 -5.77 11.93
CA TRP A 27 -3.39 -5.21 13.27
C TRP A 27 -2.86 -6.27 14.24
N HIS A 28 -1.55 -6.30 14.40
CA HIS A 28 -0.82 -7.32 15.13
C HIS A 28 -0.14 -6.69 16.35
N TRP A 29 -0.84 -6.71 17.48
CA TRP A 29 -0.35 -6.19 18.76
C TRP A 29 0.35 -7.30 19.54
N ARG A 30 1.55 -7.72 19.10
CA ARG A 30 2.25 -8.91 19.60
C ARG A 30 2.47 -8.95 21.11
N ASP A 31 2.74 -7.79 21.70
CA ASP A 31 3.09 -7.72 23.12
C ASP A 31 1.84 -7.70 24.03
N GLU A 32 0.65 -7.52 23.45
CA GLU A 32 -0.61 -7.35 24.19
C GLU A 32 -1.66 -8.42 23.85
N SER A 33 -1.46 -9.19 22.77
CA SER A 33 -2.45 -10.14 22.25
C SER A 33 -2.06 -11.59 22.52
N SER A 34 -3.08 -12.40 22.83
CA SER A 34 -2.96 -13.85 22.88
C SER A 34 -2.74 -14.44 21.47
N ILE A 35 -2.23 -15.67 21.40
CA ILE A 35 -2.04 -16.39 20.13
C ILE A 35 -3.36 -16.48 19.34
N GLN A 36 -4.48 -16.72 20.01
CA GLN A 36 -5.80 -16.82 19.38
C GLN A 36 -6.27 -15.49 18.78
N GLU A 37 -5.99 -14.37 19.46
CA GLU A 37 -6.31 -13.03 18.94
C GLU A 37 -5.45 -12.71 17.72
N ILE A 38 -4.17 -13.08 17.73
CA ILE A 38 -3.26 -12.93 16.61
C ILE A 38 -3.77 -13.73 15.39
N GLU A 39 -4.09 -15.01 15.58
CA GLU A 39 -4.60 -15.88 14.51
C GLU A 39 -5.94 -15.36 13.95
N ALA A 40 -6.82 -14.82 14.80
CA ALA A 40 -8.08 -14.23 14.40
C ALA A 40 -7.87 -12.96 13.57
N ALA A 41 -6.94 -12.09 13.98
CA ALA A 41 -6.58 -10.87 13.24
C ALA A 41 -5.97 -11.19 11.88
N GLU A 42 -5.08 -12.18 11.79
CA GLU A 42 -4.49 -12.64 10.54
C GLU A 42 -5.57 -13.18 9.59
N ARG A 43 -6.45 -14.03 10.08
CA ARG A 43 -7.54 -14.60 9.27
C ARG A 43 -8.44 -13.52 8.72
N LEU A 44 -8.89 -12.58 9.56
CA LEU A 44 -9.75 -11.48 9.15
C LEU A 44 -9.04 -10.61 8.08
N PHE A 45 -7.76 -10.34 8.26
CA PHE A 45 -6.97 -9.59 7.30
C PHE A 45 -6.90 -10.29 5.93
N TYR A 46 -6.56 -11.57 5.91
CA TYR A 46 -6.49 -12.35 4.67
C TYR A 46 -7.84 -12.46 3.97
N ASP A 47 -8.92 -12.65 4.74
CA ASP A 47 -10.29 -12.69 4.19
C ASP A 47 -10.70 -11.34 3.57
N CYS A 48 -10.24 -10.22 4.12
CA CYS A 48 -10.48 -8.89 3.57
C CYS A 48 -9.64 -8.61 2.32
N VAL A 49 -8.41 -9.12 2.24
CA VAL A 49 -7.51 -8.89 1.09
C VAL A 49 -7.81 -9.84 -0.07
N ALA A 50 -8.27 -11.06 0.20
CA ALA A 50 -8.51 -12.10 -0.80
C ALA A 50 -9.36 -11.64 -2.02
N PRO A 51 -10.47 -10.90 -1.85
CA PRO A 51 -11.31 -10.47 -2.97
C PRO A 51 -10.75 -9.30 -3.77
N ILE A 52 -9.65 -8.67 -3.34
CA ILE A 52 -9.06 -7.52 -4.04
C ILE A 52 -8.41 -8.00 -5.35
N PRO A 53 -8.68 -7.32 -6.49
CA PRO A 53 -8.09 -7.71 -7.77
C PRO A 53 -6.56 -7.71 -7.75
N LYS A 54 -5.94 -8.80 -8.23
CA LYS A 54 -4.49 -8.99 -8.22
C LYS A 54 -3.87 -8.48 -9.53
N GLY A 55 -2.81 -7.67 -9.43
CA GLY A 55 -2.08 -7.14 -10.58
C GLY A 55 -2.86 -6.11 -11.42
N GLU A 56 -3.99 -5.62 -10.93
CA GLU A 56 -4.86 -4.72 -11.67
C GLU A 56 -4.94 -3.31 -11.07
N ILE A 57 -4.37 -3.09 -9.89
CA ILE A 57 -4.45 -1.80 -9.19
C ILE A 57 -3.28 -0.92 -9.62
N ASP A 58 -3.59 0.27 -10.09
CA ASP A 58 -2.59 1.24 -10.53
C ASP A 58 -1.95 1.97 -9.34
N VAL A 59 -2.78 2.45 -8.41
CA VAL A 59 -2.34 3.19 -7.23
C VAL A 59 -3.01 2.63 -5.99
N ALA A 60 -2.24 2.39 -4.95
CA ALA A 60 -2.75 1.96 -3.65
C ALA A 60 -2.25 2.87 -2.52
N PHE A 61 -3.12 3.10 -1.54
CA PHE A 61 -2.78 3.72 -0.26
C PHE A 61 -2.98 2.68 0.83
N PHE A 62 -1.92 2.39 1.61
CA PHE A 62 -1.96 1.31 2.59
C PHE A 62 -1.25 1.67 3.90
N PRO A 63 -1.80 1.28 5.07
CA PRO A 63 -1.22 1.62 6.37
C PRO A 63 0.15 0.98 6.61
N VAL A 64 1.05 1.79 7.18
CA VAL A 64 2.27 1.36 7.87
C VAL A 64 2.30 2.06 9.22
N ASP A 65 2.03 1.37 10.31
CA ASP A 65 1.80 2.00 11.60
C ASP A 65 2.93 1.70 12.59
N PRO A 66 3.74 2.71 12.97
CA PRO A 66 4.87 2.53 13.87
C PRO A 66 4.49 2.04 15.28
N ARG A 67 3.21 2.19 15.68
CA ARG A 67 2.73 1.69 16.97
C ARG A 67 2.75 0.16 17.04
N GLN A 68 2.78 -0.54 15.90
CA GLN A 68 2.89 -2.00 15.82
C GLN A 68 4.34 -2.50 16.01
N GLY A 69 5.30 -1.63 16.32
CA GLY A 69 6.69 -2.00 16.53
C GLY A 69 7.30 -2.72 15.31
N SER A 70 7.83 -3.92 15.49
CA SER A 70 8.46 -4.71 14.42
C SER A 70 7.48 -5.19 13.34
N MET A 71 6.17 -5.11 13.59
CA MET A 71 5.12 -5.53 12.65
C MET A 71 4.51 -4.36 11.87
N TYR A 72 5.12 -3.17 11.93
CA TYR A 72 4.59 -1.93 11.37
C TYR A 72 4.27 -2.00 9.87
N ASP A 73 4.96 -2.85 9.13
CA ASP A 73 4.87 -3.02 7.68
C ASP A 73 4.33 -4.41 7.24
N ALA A 74 4.01 -5.28 8.17
CA ALA A 74 3.63 -6.66 7.84
C ALA A 74 2.39 -6.74 6.94
N GLY A 75 1.35 -5.96 7.23
CA GLY A 75 0.15 -5.90 6.39
C GLY A 75 0.42 -5.33 5.01
N ALA A 76 1.16 -4.23 4.93
CA ALA A 76 1.55 -3.59 3.68
C ALA A 76 2.45 -4.49 2.83
N GLY A 77 3.41 -5.17 3.45
CA GLY A 77 4.29 -6.13 2.78
C GLY A 77 3.51 -7.29 2.17
N TYR A 78 2.57 -7.87 2.92
CA TYR A 78 1.68 -8.90 2.39
C TYR A 78 0.86 -8.38 1.20
N PHE A 79 0.27 -7.19 1.35
CA PHE A 79 -0.53 -6.57 0.29
C PHE A 79 0.28 -6.37 -1.00
N VAL A 80 1.51 -5.89 -0.90
CA VAL A 80 2.43 -5.75 -2.04
C VAL A 80 2.70 -7.08 -2.73
N MET A 81 2.94 -8.14 -1.96
CA MET A 81 3.26 -9.46 -2.50
C MET A 81 2.07 -10.18 -3.12
N ASP A 82 0.87 -10.01 -2.55
CA ASP A 82 -0.34 -10.70 -2.98
C ASP A 82 -1.11 -9.92 -4.04
N VAL A 83 -1.40 -8.64 -3.79
CA VAL A 83 -2.22 -7.79 -4.66
C VAL A 83 -1.40 -7.19 -5.80
N LYS A 84 -0.13 -6.89 -5.57
CA LYS A 84 0.81 -6.36 -6.58
C LYS A 84 0.31 -5.08 -7.27
N PRO A 85 -0.01 -4.02 -6.50
CA PRO A 85 -0.33 -2.74 -7.10
C PRO A 85 0.91 -2.19 -7.83
N ARG A 86 0.72 -1.36 -8.85
CA ARG A 86 1.85 -0.74 -9.56
C ARG A 86 2.61 0.24 -8.68
N ILE A 87 1.86 1.11 -8.00
CA ILE A 87 2.41 2.10 -7.06
C ILE A 87 1.67 1.99 -5.74
N LEU A 88 2.41 2.03 -4.63
CA LEU A 88 1.85 2.09 -3.29
C LEU A 88 2.40 3.29 -2.53
N PHE A 89 1.50 4.03 -1.91
CA PHE A 89 1.79 5.10 -0.97
C PHE A 89 1.53 4.63 0.45
N PRO A 90 2.57 4.53 1.29
CA PRO A 90 2.37 4.31 2.72
C PRO A 90 1.59 5.44 3.36
N MET A 91 0.66 5.11 4.23
CA MET A 91 -0.11 6.07 5.03
C MET A 91 -0.21 5.60 6.48
N HIS A 92 -0.91 6.34 7.34
CA HIS A 92 -1.17 5.98 8.75
C HIS A 92 0.09 5.92 9.64
N PHE A 93 1.18 6.54 9.22
CA PHE A 93 2.47 6.48 9.91
C PHE A 93 2.63 7.51 11.07
N GLN A 94 1.54 8.11 11.52
CA GLN A 94 1.48 8.94 12.74
C GLN A 94 2.50 10.10 12.75
N GLY A 95 2.70 10.76 11.61
CA GLY A 95 3.70 11.83 11.46
C GLY A 95 5.16 11.35 11.41
N ARG A 96 5.38 10.03 11.37
CA ARG A 96 6.69 9.41 11.26
C ARG A 96 7.03 9.12 9.80
N GLY A 97 7.33 10.16 9.02
CA GLY A 97 7.73 10.03 7.62
C GLY A 97 8.94 9.12 7.38
N ASP A 98 9.83 9.00 8.38
CA ASP A 98 10.95 8.05 8.38
C ASP A 98 10.49 6.59 8.28
N VAL A 99 9.33 6.24 8.84
CA VAL A 99 8.73 4.90 8.76
C VAL A 99 8.23 4.62 7.34
N ALA A 100 7.55 5.59 6.72
CA ALA A 100 7.11 5.48 5.34
C ALA A 100 8.31 5.32 4.38
N LEU A 101 9.37 6.11 4.58
CA LEU A 101 10.59 6.02 3.79
C LEU A 101 11.28 4.66 3.96
N ARG A 102 11.37 4.15 5.19
CA ARG A 102 11.95 2.83 5.46
C ARG A 102 11.21 1.74 4.70
N PHE A 103 9.89 1.74 4.74
CA PHE A 103 9.09 0.78 4.00
C PHE A 103 9.25 0.96 2.48
N ALA A 104 9.38 2.17 1.97
CA ALA A 104 9.64 2.40 0.55
C ALA A 104 10.94 1.73 0.09
N VAL A 105 11.97 1.71 0.95
CA VAL A 105 13.26 1.06 0.63
C VAL A 105 13.19 -0.47 0.74
N THR A 106 12.47 -0.99 1.74
CA THR A 106 12.49 -2.43 2.06
C THR A 106 11.37 -3.23 1.43
N GLY A 107 10.23 -2.60 1.15
CA GLY A 107 9.00 -3.26 0.66
C GLY A 107 8.85 -3.26 -0.86
N GLU A 108 9.70 -2.53 -1.58
CA GLU A 108 9.61 -2.43 -3.05
C GLU A 108 9.88 -3.79 -3.71
N THR A 109 9.13 -4.08 -4.77
CA THR A 109 9.26 -5.30 -5.56
C THR A 109 9.39 -4.97 -7.04
N LYS A 110 9.61 -6.00 -7.88
CA LYS A 110 9.61 -5.80 -9.35
C LYS A 110 8.24 -5.34 -9.88
N ALA A 111 7.16 -5.70 -9.19
CA ALA A 111 5.79 -5.38 -9.61
C ALA A 111 5.26 -4.09 -9.01
N THR A 112 5.80 -3.66 -7.87
CA THR A 112 5.29 -2.54 -7.08
C THR A 112 6.38 -1.56 -6.74
N LYS A 113 6.22 -0.30 -7.14
CA LYS A 113 6.99 0.84 -6.64
C LYS A 113 6.34 1.38 -5.37
N ILE A 114 7.14 1.70 -4.37
CA ILE A 114 6.64 2.33 -3.14
C ILE A 114 7.17 3.75 -3.06
N VAL A 115 6.26 4.71 -2.92
CA VAL A 115 6.57 6.15 -2.87
C VAL A 115 6.19 6.69 -1.51
N ALA A 116 7.17 7.16 -0.73
CA ALA A 116 6.95 7.78 0.56
C ALA A 116 6.74 9.29 0.40
N LEU A 117 5.54 9.77 0.71
CA LEU A 117 5.26 11.18 0.97
C LEU A 117 5.37 11.38 2.47
N GLN A 118 6.39 12.11 2.94
CA GLN A 118 6.79 12.09 4.36
C GLN A 118 6.15 13.20 5.18
N GLU A 119 5.86 14.33 4.54
CA GLU A 119 5.40 15.55 5.21
C GLU A 119 4.13 16.10 4.55
N ALA A 120 3.39 16.90 5.29
CA ALA A 120 2.23 17.61 4.75
C ALA A 120 2.67 18.57 3.64
N GLY A 121 2.04 18.44 2.47
CA GLY A 121 2.36 19.23 1.27
C GLY A 121 3.25 18.49 0.28
N ASP A 122 3.87 17.39 0.65
CA ASP A 122 4.55 16.53 -0.31
C ASP A 122 3.56 16.04 -1.37
N HIS A 123 3.98 16.09 -2.62
CA HIS A 123 3.16 15.64 -3.74
C HIS A 123 4.00 15.06 -4.86
N ILE A 124 3.38 14.27 -5.70
CA ILE A 124 3.97 13.72 -6.91
C ILE A 124 2.89 13.67 -8.00
N ASP A 125 3.26 14.05 -9.21
CA ASP A 125 2.41 13.90 -10.39
C ASP A 125 2.72 12.54 -11.05
N LEU A 126 1.66 11.75 -11.24
CA LEU A 126 1.75 10.43 -11.85
C LEU A 126 1.05 10.43 -13.21
N GLN A 127 1.74 9.92 -14.22
CA GLN A 127 1.12 9.56 -15.50
C GLN A 127 0.95 8.05 -15.55
N ILE A 128 -0.29 7.60 -15.60
CA ILE A 128 -0.63 6.18 -15.70
C ILE A 128 -0.94 5.85 -17.15
N PRO A 129 -0.07 5.07 -17.83
CA PRO A 129 -0.29 4.69 -19.22
C PRO A 129 -1.57 3.87 -19.37
N ASP A 130 -2.27 4.06 -20.50
CA ASP A 130 -3.44 3.26 -20.84
C ASP A 130 -3.10 1.76 -20.85
N SER A 131 -4.07 0.93 -20.45
CA SER A 131 -3.90 -0.52 -20.25
C SER A 131 -3.54 -1.33 -21.51
N ASP A 132 -3.56 -0.69 -22.70
CA ASP A 132 -3.33 -1.35 -23.99
C ASP A 132 -1.87 -1.33 -24.49
N GLU A 133 -0.94 -0.64 -23.80
CA GLU A 133 0.47 -0.64 -24.22
C GLU A 133 1.36 -1.55 -23.34
N SER A 134 1.61 -2.73 -23.90
CA SER A 134 2.78 -3.64 -23.76
C SER A 134 3.70 -3.57 -22.56
N ALA A 135 3.95 -4.74 -21.96
CA ALA A 135 5.03 -5.17 -21.07
C ALA A 135 5.25 -4.39 -19.75
N PRO A 136 5.15 -5.08 -18.60
CA PRO A 136 5.17 -4.47 -17.26
C PRO A 136 6.45 -3.66 -16.96
N ASP A 137 7.59 -4.03 -17.51
CA ASP A 137 8.87 -3.37 -17.23
C ASP A 137 9.05 -1.99 -17.89
N LYS A 138 8.40 -1.77 -19.05
CA LYS A 138 8.48 -0.48 -19.74
C LYS A 138 7.55 0.54 -19.08
N LYS A 139 6.35 0.11 -18.68
CA LYS A 139 5.35 0.97 -18.03
C LYS A 139 5.83 1.52 -16.69
N LEU A 140 6.56 0.73 -15.92
CA LEU A 140 7.07 1.19 -14.62
C LEU A 140 8.16 2.26 -14.77
N LYS A 141 9.02 2.12 -15.79
CA LYS A 141 10.07 3.12 -16.07
C LYS A 141 9.48 4.45 -16.56
N ASP A 142 8.43 4.39 -17.38
CA ASP A 142 7.76 5.58 -17.89
C ASP A 142 6.99 6.33 -16.79
N LEU A 143 6.41 5.62 -15.82
CA LEU A 143 5.77 6.19 -14.63
C LEU A 143 6.73 6.98 -13.73
N LEU A 144 8.02 6.60 -13.73
CA LEU A 144 9.04 7.19 -12.87
C LEU A 144 9.89 8.24 -13.59
N ALA A 145 9.76 8.37 -14.93
CA ALA A 145 10.58 9.27 -15.72
C ALA A 145 10.23 10.77 -15.53
N ASP A 146 9.09 11.07 -14.91
CA ASP A 146 8.60 12.44 -14.70
C ASP A 146 8.55 12.82 -13.21
N GLU A 147 9.55 12.38 -12.44
CA GLU A 147 9.74 12.82 -11.06
C GLU A 147 10.25 14.27 -11.02
N SER A 148 9.37 15.21 -11.30
CA SER A 148 9.60 16.58 -10.86
C SER A 148 9.12 16.70 -9.41
N PHE A 149 10.02 16.48 -8.46
CA PHE A 149 9.79 16.87 -7.08
C PHE A 149 9.62 18.39 -7.07
N GLY A 150 8.37 18.87 -6.91
CA GLY A 150 8.10 20.26 -6.65
C GLY A 150 8.69 20.62 -5.28
N GLN A 151 9.70 21.49 -5.29
CA GLN A 151 10.18 22.17 -4.09
C GLN A 151 9.21 23.29 -3.70
#